data_1bd442abbb2bcbda251216e526f8ce4d
#
_entry.id   1bd442abbb2bcbda251216e526f8ce4d
#
_cell.length_a   1.000
_cell.length_b   1.000
_cell.length_c   1.000
_cell.angle_alpha   90.00
_cell.angle_beta   90.00
_cell.angle_gamma   90.00
#
_symmetry.space_group_name_H-M   'P 1'
#
loop_
_entity.id
_entity.type
_entity.pdbx_description
1 polymer ?
#
loop_
_entity_poly.entity_id
_entity_poly.type
_entity_poly.pdbx_seq_one_letter_code
_entity_poly.pdbx_strand_id
1 'polypeptide(L)'
;MANLIFDKAQIEATIDKIVDRTMRMDMTWDWPCGVAYYGICEAYEVTKNERYLQLVKDRVDEYIELGLPSWTVNTCSMGHCLITLYEHTGDEKYLDIAKSKVEYLEKEARRFGDHVLQHTVSVNNDFPEQAWADTLFMAGFFLLRMGVLLKDEALIDDALNQYYWHIKYLQDPESGLYYHGYNNITGDHMSGIKWGRANAWAAYTMAQVGVRLPQCYLYPKFLDVVGSLNDQLAALKLYQTENGLWRTIVDDAASYEEVSASAGIAAAMITKGNPLHIKYINKAIPGMLANVSPDGRVLNVSGGTAVMKDADGYRGISRDWIQGWGQGLALAFFAGVLNYDNVRSDGAL
;
A
#
# COMPACT_ATOMS: atom_id res chain seq x y z
N MET A 1 -6.06 -27.76 10.30
CA MET A 1 -6.22 -26.51 9.53
C MET A 1 -4.98 -26.34 8.66
N ALA A 2 -5.11 -25.81 7.45
CA ALA A 2 -3.94 -25.54 6.60
C ALA A 2 -3.09 -24.44 7.25
N ASN A 3 -1.77 -24.57 7.18
CA ASN A 3 -0.80 -23.60 7.71
C ASN A 3 -0.03 -22.95 6.56
N LEU A 4 0.62 -21.82 6.79
CA LEU A 4 1.60 -21.30 5.87
C LEU A 4 2.81 -22.25 5.82
N ILE A 5 3.38 -22.38 4.62
CA ILE A 5 4.53 -23.24 4.34
C ILE A 5 5.68 -22.35 3.91
N PHE A 6 6.63 -22.12 4.80
CA PHE A 6 7.81 -21.30 4.51
C PHE A 6 8.97 -21.67 5.44
N ASP A 7 10.20 -21.34 5.03
CA ASP A 7 11.38 -21.39 5.87
C ASP A 7 11.57 -20.02 6.53
N LYS A 8 11.44 -19.96 7.84
CA LYS A 8 11.56 -18.72 8.63
C LYS A 8 12.91 -18.03 8.41
N ALA A 9 14.00 -18.79 8.47
CA ALA A 9 15.35 -18.24 8.30
C ALA A 9 15.56 -17.69 6.88
N GLN A 10 14.97 -18.35 5.87
CA GLN A 10 14.99 -17.85 4.49
C GLN A 10 14.24 -16.52 4.37
N ILE A 11 13.05 -16.40 4.98
CA ILE A 11 12.27 -15.15 4.93
C ILE A 11 13.02 -14.03 5.66
N GLU A 12 13.54 -14.28 6.86
CA GLU A 12 14.32 -13.27 7.62
C GLU A 12 15.55 -12.80 6.83
N ALA A 13 16.32 -13.73 6.24
CA ALA A 13 17.46 -13.37 5.39
C ALA A 13 17.05 -12.60 4.12
N THR A 14 15.86 -12.88 3.59
CA THR A 14 15.32 -12.16 2.43
C THR A 14 14.94 -10.73 2.81
N ILE A 15 14.29 -10.54 3.96
CA ILE A 15 13.99 -9.20 4.51
C ILE A 15 15.27 -8.39 4.69
N ASP A 16 16.31 -8.95 5.33
CA ASP A 16 17.60 -8.29 5.53
C ASP A 16 18.19 -7.78 4.21
N LYS A 17 18.24 -8.64 3.18
CA LYS A 17 18.76 -8.26 1.85
C LYS A 17 17.95 -7.14 1.21
N ILE A 18 16.62 -7.20 1.29
CA ILE A 18 15.75 -6.16 0.72
C ILE A 18 15.97 -4.84 1.46
N VAL A 19 16.03 -4.85 2.80
CA VAL A 19 16.30 -3.65 3.61
C VAL A 19 17.65 -3.04 3.22
N ASP A 20 18.73 -3.83 3.20
CA ASP A 20 20.05 -3.37 2.83
C ASP A 20 20.11 -2.78 1.43
N ARG A 21 19.39 -3.38 0.48
CA ARG A 21 19.32 -2.85 -0.87
C ARG A 21 18.53 -1.57 -0.95
N THR A 22 17.41 -1.49 -0.24
CA THR A 22 16.54 -0.31 -0.20
C THR A 22 17.28 0.90 0.34
N MET A 23 18.05 0.74 1.40
CA MET A 23 18.83 1.83 2.01
C MET A 23 19.99 2.33 1.13
N ARG A 24 20.38 1.58 0.10
CA ARG A 24 21.38 1.99 -0.92
C ARG A 24 20.76 2.63 -2.15
N MET A 25 19.43 2.73 -2.22
CA MET A 25 18.76 3.44 -3.31
C MET A 25 18.92 4.96 -3.11
N ASP A 26 19.16 5.63 -4.24
CA ASP A 26 19.11 7.10 -4.25
C ASP A 26 17.65 7.53 -4.38
N MET A 27 17.03 7.78 -3.23
CA MET A 27 15.63 8.22 -3.12
C MET A 27 15.57 9.59 -2.45
N THR A 28 14.63 10.39 -2.86
CA THR A 28 14.29 11.68 -2.25
C THR A 28 13.07 11.54 -1.36
N TRP A 29 12.74 12.60 -0.60
CA TRP A 29 11.51 12.69 0.17
C TRP A 29 10.29 12.76 -0.75
N ASP A 30 9.83 11.60 -1.20
CA ASP A 30 8.71 11.46 -2.13
C ASP A 30 8.04 10.10 -1.91
N TRP A 31 6.94 9.85 -2.60
CA TRP A 31 6.10 8.65 -2.43
C TRP A 31 6.86 7.32 -2.63
N PRO A 32 7.83 7.16 -3.55
CA PRO A 32 8.59 5.93 -3.65
C PRO A 32 9.35 5.59 -2.37
N CYS A 33 9.92 6.62 -1.74
CA CYS A 33 10.62 6.53 -0.46
C CYS A 33 9.62 6.20 0.67
N GLY A 34 8.45 6.87 0.68
CA GLY A 34 7.41 6.64 1.70
C GLY A 34 6.94 5.20 1.73
N VAL A 35 6.68 4.59 0.56
CA VAL A 35 6.30 3.17 0.48
C VAL A 35 7.44 2.24 0.89
N ALA A 36 8.68 2.55 0.45
CA ALA A 36 9.86 1.77 0.80
C ALA A 36 10.08 1.74 2.32
N TYR A 37 10.04 2.90 2.96
CA TYR A 37 10.27 3.02 4.40
C TYR A 37 9.11 2.49 5.23
N TYR A 38 7.87 2.60 4.74
CA TYR A 38 6.76 1.89 5.32
C TYR A 38 7.03 0.38 5.41
N GLY A 39 7.49 -0.24 4.32
CA GLY A 39 7.82 -1.67 4.32
C GLY A 39 8.95 -2.04 5.29
N ILE A 40 9.98 -1.18 5.45
CA ILE A 40 11.03 -1.38 6.46
C ILE A 40 10.46 -1.27 7.88
N CYS A 41 9.54 -0.33 8.12
CA CYS A 41 8.84 -0.21 9.40
C CYS A 41 7.99 -1.45 9.71
N GLU A 42 7.25 -1.98 8.73
CA GLU A 42 6.49 -3.23 8.92
C GLU A 42 7.42 -4.42 9.23
N ALA A 43 8.59 -4.49 8.59
CA ALA A 43 9.61 -5.50 8.92
C ALA A 43 10.15 -5.33 10.34
N TYR A 44 10.39 -4.08 10.80
CA TYR A 44 10.77 -3.78 12.18
C TYR A 44 9.70 -4.22 13.17
N GLU A 45 8.43 -3.90 12.91
CA GLU A 45 7.34 -4.25 13.82
C GLU A 45 7.25 -5.75 14.09
N VAL A 46 7.56 -6.57 13.11
CA VAL A 46 7.50 -8.04 13.22
C VAL A 46 8.79 -8.63 13.79
N THR A 47 9.95 -8.18 13.30
CA THR A 47 11.24 -8.78 13.67
C THR A 47 11.84 -8.19 14.94
N LYS A 48 11.42 -6.97 15.32
CA LYS A 48 12.00 -6.13 16.37
C LYS A 48 13.52 -5.93 16.20
N ASN A 49 14.00 -5.96 14.95
CA ASN A 49 15.38 -5.67 14.63
C ASN A 49 15.62 -4.15 14.65
N GLU A 50 16.18 -3.64 15.73
CA GLU A 50 16.42 -2.20 15.97
C GLU A 50 17.23 -1.54 14.84
N ARG A 51 18.04 -2.32 14.12
CA ARG A 51 18.78 -1.80 12.97
C ARG A 51 17.85 -1.24 11.90
N TYR A 52 16.68 -1.84 11.67
CA TYR A 52 15.75 -1.38 10.64
C TYR A 52 15.17 -0.01 10.98
N LEU A 53 14.73 0.17 12.22
CA LEU A 53 14.20 1.44 12.68
C LEU A 53 15.28 2.53 12.65
N GLN A 54 16.51 2.21 13.10
CA GLN A 54 17.63 3.15 13.11
C GLN A 54 17.99 3.60 11.69
N LEU A 55 18.03 2.70 10.71
CA LEU A 55 18.29 3.05 9.30
C LEU A 55 17.26 4.03 8.73
N VAL A 56 15.97 3.79 9.00
CA VAL A 56 14.89 4.71 8.58
C VAL A 56 15.03 6.04 9.30
N LYS A 57 15.28 6.01 10.62
CA LYS A 57 15.47 7.21 11.44
C LYS A 57 16.58 8.10 10.91
N ASP A 58 17.76 7.54 10.68
CA ASP A 58 18.94 8.30 10.23
C ASP A 58 18.65 8.99 8.89
N ARG A 59 17.99 8.28 7.97
CA ARG A 59 17.65 8.86 6.66
C ARG A 59 16.55 9.91 6.74
N VAL A 60 15.55 9.70 7.57
CA VAL A 60 14.48 10.68 7.80
C VAL A 60 15.05 11.95 8.45
N ASP A 61 15.94 11.81 9.43
CA ASP A 61 16.62 12.96 10.06
C ASP A 61 17.46 13.75 9.04
N GLU A 62 18.20 13.07 8.16
CA GLU A 62 18.93 13.72 7.06
C GLU A 62 18.00 14.53 6.13
N TYR A 63 16.85 13.99 5.77
CA TYR A 63 15.87 14.73 4.95
C TYR A 63 15.30 15.95 5.69
N ILE A 64 15.04 15.84 6.98
CA ILE A 64 14.56 16.96 7.80
C ILE A 64 15.60 18.08 7.85
N GLU A 65 16.88 17.75 8.02
CA GLU A 65 17.99 18.71 8.03
C GLU A 65 18.17 19.40 6.67
N LEU A 66 17.97 18.69 5.56
CA LEU A 66 18.04 19.25 4.21
C LEU A 66 16.84 20.13 3.84
N GLY A 67 15.78 20.08 4.61
CA GLY A 67 14.52 20.78 4.35
C GLY A 67 13.53 19.96 3.53
N LEU A 68 12.28 19.95 3.96
CA LEU A 68 11.24 19.14 3.36
C LEU A 68 10.60 19.86 2.16
N PRO A 69 10.25 19.14 1.08
CA PRO A 69 9.58 19.73 -0.09
C PRO A 69 8.11 20.06 0.23
N SER A 70 7.45 20.74 -0.69
CA SER A 70 6.00 20.97 -0.65
C SER A 70 5.21 19.67 -0.62
N TRP A 71 4.08 19.68 0.07
CA TRP A 71 3.21 18.51 0.18
C TRP A 71 2.40 18.27 -1.10
N THR A 72 2.17 17.01 -1.40
CA THR A 72 1.18 16.51 -2.35
C THR A 72 0.48 15.32 -1.71
N VAL A 73 -0.62 14.85 -2.29
CA VAL A 73 -1.29 13.63 -1.80
C VAL A 73 -0.29 12.46 -1.73
N ASN A 74 0.51 12.27 -2.77
CA ASN A 74 1.48 11.18 -2.81
C ASN A 74 2.59 11.30 -1.77
N THR A 75 3.13 12.51 -1.51
CA THR A 75 4.18 12.68 -0.50
C THR A 75 3.70 12.45 0.93
N CYS A 76 2.37 12.40 1.17
CA CYS A 76 1.83 12.03 2.47
C CYS A 76 2.16 10.59 2.88
N SER A 77 2.53 9.71 1.93
CA SER A 77 3.03 8.37 2.23
C SER A 77 4.26 8.35 3.15
N MET A 78 5.11 9.40 3.13
CA MET A 78 6.21 9.55 4.10
C MET A 78 5.70 9.65 5.55
N GLY A 79 4.45 10.04 5.75
CA GLY A 79 3.81 10.06 7.07
C GLY A 79 3.77 8.70 7.75
N HIS A 80 3.76 7.61 6.99
CA HIS A 80 3.74 6.27 7.59
C HIS A 80 4.98 5.96 8.41
N CYS A 81 6.17 6.27 7.90
CA CYS A 81 7.40 6.06 8.67
C CYS A 81 7.54 7.08 9.82
N LEU A 82 7.05 8.32 9.65
CA LEU A 82 7.02 9.31 10.72
C LEU A 82 6.20 8.83 11.94
N ILE A 83 5.02 8.25 11.69
CA ILE A 83 4.18 7.67 12.75
C ILE A 83 4.97 6.59 13.51
N THR A 84 5.56 5.63 12.79
CA THR A 84 6.32 4.54 13.42
C THR A 84 7.53 5.08 14.21
N LEU A 85 8.26 6.06 13.66
CA LEU A 85 9.37 6.69 14.37
C LEU A 85 8.90 7.37 15.66
N TYR A 86 7.79 8.11 15.62
CA TYR A 86 7.22 8.73 16.82
C TYR A 86 6.81 7.69 17.87
N GLU A 87 6.06 6.65 17.45
CA GLU A 87 5.57 5.59 18.35
C GLU A 87 6.71 4.88 19.09
N HIS A 88 7.89 4.72 18.47
CA HIS A 88 9.01 3.99 19.06
C HIS A 88 10.10 4.88 19.70
N THR A 89 10.18 6.15 19.31
CA THR A 89 11.20 7.07 19.89
C THR A 89 10.64 8.09 20.86
N GLY A 90 9.35 8.42 20.75
CA GLY A 90 8.71 9.51 21.47
C GLY A 90 9.18 10.91 21.04
N ASP A 91 9.94 11.04 19.94
CA ASP A 91 10.45 12.31 19.46
C ASP A 91 9.35 13.07 18.70
N GLU A 92 8.88 14.17 19.33
CA GLU A 92 7.76 14.99 18.84
C GLU A 92 8.00 15.59 17.46
N LYS A 93 9.25 15.75 17.02
CA LYS A 93 9.55 16.27 15.66
C LYS A 93 8.88 15.46 14.56
N TYR A 94 8.81 14.12 14.71
CA TYR A 94 8.16 13.26 13.72
C TYR A 94 6.65 13.42 13.74
N LEU A 95 6.05 13.55 14.94
CA LEU A 95 4.63 13.80 15.08
C LEU A 95 4.24 15.16 14.52
N ASP A 96 5.03 16.21 14.76
CA ASP A 96 4.75 17.56 14.24
C ASP A 96 4.78 17.62 12.72
N ILE A 97 5.73 16.93 12.07
CA ILE A 97 5.76 16.81 10.61
C ILE A 97 4.57 15.99 10.11
N ALA A 98 4.19 14.89 10.79
CA ALA A 98 3.01 14.12 10.43
C ALA A 98 1.72 14.95 10.56
N LYS A 99 1.57 15.75 11.61
CA LYS A 99 0.45 16.69 11.79
C LYS A 99 0.40 17.74 10.68
N SER A 100 1.54 18.28 10.24
CA SER A 100 1.56 19.24 9.13
C SER A 100 1.07 18.64 7.81
N LYS A 101 1.29 17.33 7.60
CA LYS A 101 0.71 16.61 6.44
C LYS A 101 -0.80 16.42 6.55
N VAL A 102 -1.30 16.17 7.78
CA VAL A 102 -2.75 16.15 8.03
C VAL A 102 -3.35 17.52 7.73
N GLU A 103 -2.73 18.58 8.25
CA GLU A 103 -3.18 19.94 8.00
C GLU A 103 -3.24 20.30 6.50
N TYR A 104 -2.22 19.87 5.72
CA TYR A 104 -2.23 20.00 4.28
C TYR A 104 -3.43 19.27 3.64
N LEU A 105 -3.68 18.01 4.04
CA LEU A 105 -4.79 17.21 3.49
C LEU A 105 -6.16 17.78 3.84
N GLU A 106 -6.31 18.42 4.99
CA GLU A 106 -7.56 19.04 5.43
C GLU A 106 -7.82 20.42 4.80
N LYS A 107 -6.76 21.25 4.66
CA LYS A 107 -6.92 22.67 4.36
C LYS A 107 -6.49 23.08 2.95
N GLU A 108 -5.54 22.36 2.33
CA GLU A 108 -4.88 22.77 1.09
C GLU A 108 -5.11 21.79 -0.05
N ALA A 109 -5.12 20.48 0.25
CA ALA A 109 -5.33 19.45 -0.76
C ALA A 109 -6.71 19.63 -1.42
N ARG A 110 -6.72 19.60 -2.74
CA ARG A 110 -7.98 19.75 -3.49
C ARG A 110 -8.86 18.52 -3.27
N ARG A 111 -10.16 18.80 -3.18
CA ARG A 111 -11.21 17.78 -3.04
C ARG A 111 -12.33 18.07 -4.02
N PHE A 112 -13.08 17.04 -4.38
CA PHE A 112 -14.25 17.14 -5.25
C PHE A 112 -15.40 16.27 -4.72
N GLY A 113 -16.59 16.43 -5.30
CA GLY A 113 -17.79 15.68 -4.92
C GLY A 113 -18.02 15.71 -3.41
N ASP A 114 -18.14 14.55 -2.79
CA ASP A 114 -18.35 14.40 -1.35
C ASP A 114 -17.03 14.39 -0.56
N HIS A 115 -16.22 15.42 -0.75
CA HIS A 115 -14.92 15.63 -0.10
C HIS A 115 -13.84 14.58 -0.43
N VAL A 116 -13.88 13.98 -1.62
CA VAL A 116 -12.87 13.04 -2.08
C VAL A 116 -11.59 13.77 -2.43
N LEU A 117 -10.46 13.28 -1.94
CA LEU A 117 -9.14 13.83 -2.27
C LEU A 117 -8.84 13.67 -3.77
N GLN A 118 -8.56 14.78 -4.43
CA GLN A 118 -8.03 14.78 -5.79
C GLN A 118 -6.60 14.22 -5.77
N HIS A 119 -6.31 13.28 -6.66
CA HIS A 119 -4.97 12.73 -6.74
C HIS A 119 -3.94 13.76 -7.20
N THR A 120 -2.80 13.84 -6.52
CA THR A 120 -1.66 14.70 -6.88
C THR A 120 -0.33 13.97 -6.63
N VAL A 121 0.58 14.04 -7.61
CA VAL A 121 1.91 13.43 -7.55
C VAL A 121 2.98 14.46 -7.26
N SER A 122 2.88 15.65 -7.91
CA SER A 122 3.76 16.78 -7.67
C SER A 122 2.95 18.08 -7.79
N VAL A 123 3.54 19.20 -7.39
CA VAL A 123 2.88 20.51 -7.48
C VAL A 123 2.47 20.91 -8.91
N ASN A 124 3.14 20.35 -9.90
CA ASN A 124 2.87 20.59 -11.33
C ASN A 124 2.13 19.41 -12.00
N ASN A 125 1.79 18.37 -11.26
CA ASN A 125 1.17 17.15 -11.78
C ASN A 125 -0.02 16.79 -10.91
N ASP A 126 -1.02 17.65 -10.95
CA ASP A 126 -2.33 17.44 -10.37
C ASP A 126 -3.29 16.92 -11.46
N PHE A 127 -4.22 16.08 -11.04
CA PHE A 127 -5.21 15.45 -11.92
C PHE A 127 -6.60 15.97 -11.53
N PRO A 128 -7.10 17.05 -12.17
CA PRO A 128 -8.33 17.72 -11.76
C PRO A 128 -9.50 16.76 -11.62
N GLU A 129 -10.09 16.75 -10.42
CA GLU A 129 -11.22 15.92 -10.03
C GLU A 129 -11.07 14.41 -10.37
N GLN A 130 -9.84 13.88 -10.24
CA GLN A 130 -9.62 12.46 -10.41
C GLN A 130 -9.38 11.76 -9.06
N ALA A 131 -10.11 10.66 -8.85
CA ALA A 131 -9.83 9.69 -7.79
C ALA A 131 -8.97 8.54 -8.37
N TRP A 132 -7.83 8.25 -7.75
CA TRP A 132 -6.97 7.12 -8.09
C TRP A 132 -6.83 6.20 -6.90
N ALA A 133 -6.73 4.88 -7.15
CA ALA A 133 -6.57 3.89 -6.09
C ALA A 133 -5.33 4.13 -5.22
N ASP A 134 -4.29 4.74 -5.79
CA ASP A 134 -3.05 5.13 -5.11
C ASP A 134 -3.30 6.04 -3.90
N THR A 135 -4.30 6.95 -3.99
CA THR A 135 -4.68 7.86 -2.91
C THR A 135 -5.05 7.10 -1.63
N LEU A 136 -5.59 5.89 -1.75
CA LEU A 136 -5.94 5.08 -0.58
C LEU A 136 -4.72 4.71 0.27
N PHE A 137 -3.58 4.38 -0.35
CA PHE A 137 -2.34 4.16 0.38
C PHE A 137 -1.71 5.48 0.81
N MET A 138 -1.56 6.42 -0.14
CA MET A 138 -0.75 7.62 0.08
C MET A 138 -1.33 8.56 1.14
N ALA A 139 -2.66 8.75 1.12
CA ALA A 139 -3.34 9.66 2.03
C ALA A 139 -4.41 9.00 2.90
N GLY A 140 -5.30 8.17 2.34
CA GLY A 140 -6.42 7.57 3.10
C GLY A 140 -5.94 6.73 4.28
N PHE A 141 -4.99 5.84 4.05
CA PHE A 141 -4.39 5.02 5.10
C PHE A 141 -3.56 5.85 6.09
N PHE A 142 -2.86 6.87 5.61
CA PHE A 142 -2.13 7.80 6.49
C PHE A 142 -3.08 8.56 7.42
N LEU A 143 -4.19 9.13 6.91
CA LEU A 143 -5.22 9.78 7.72
C LEU A 143 -5.80 8.85 8.78
N LEU A 144 -6.09 7.59 8.41
CA LEU A 144 -6.58 6.60 9.37
C LEU A 144 -5.58 6.39 10.51
N ARG A 145 -4.30 6.16 10.18
CA ARG A 145 -3.25 5.96 11.19
C ARG A 145 -3.11 7.16 12.10
N MET A 146 -3.16 8.37 11.57
CA MET A 146 -3.11 9.61 12.35
C MET A 146 -4.34 9.76 13.24
N GLY A 147 -5.54 9.51 12.72
CA GLY A 147 -6.78 9.56 13.49
C GLY A 147 -6.76 8.59 14.68
N VAL A 148 -6.26 7.37 14.48
CA VAL A 148 -6.10 6.38 15.55
C VAL A 148 -5.05 6.83 16.57
N LEU A 149 -3.89 7.29 16.11
CA LEU A 149 -2.79 7.76 16.96
C LEU A 149 -3.22 8.93 17.84
N LEU A 150 -3.90 9.92 17.26
CA LEU A 150 -4.35 11.12 17.95
C LEU A 150 -5.67 10.93 18.70
N LYS A 151 -6.35 9.80 18.49
CA LYS A 151 -7.73 9.54 18.97
C LYS A 151 -8.71 10.58 18.46
N ASP A 152 -8.54 10.98 17.21
CA ASP A 152 -9.33 11.99 16.54
C ASP A 152 -10.39 11.33 15.65
N GLU A 153 -11.64 11.34 16.13
CA GLU A 153 -12.77 10.71 15.44
C GLU A 153 -13.08 11.40 14.09
N ALA A 154 -12.82 12.71 13.97
CA ALA A 154 -13.07 13.44 12.72
C ALA A 154 -12.07 12.99 11.63
N LEU A 155 -10.80 12.79 11.98
CA LEU A 155 -9.82 12.24 11.06
C LEU A 155 -10.13 10.80 10.68
N ILE A 156 -10.61 9.98 11.62
CA ILE A 156 -11.04 8.60 11.33
C ILE A 156 -12.21 8.62 10.36
N ASP A 157 -13.21 9.48 10.56
CA ASP A 157 -14.36 9.57 9.66
C ASP A 157 -13.95 10.09 8.28
N ASP A 158 -13.06 11.09 8.18
CA ASP A 158 -12.52 11.55 6.88
C ASP A 158 -11.75 10.42 6.17
N ALA A 159 -10.91 9.68 6.87
CA ALA A 159 -10.21 8.52 6.29
C ALA A 159 -11.21 7.48 5.75
N LEU A 160 -12.21 7.10 6.54
CA LEU A 160 -13.25 6.16 6.10
C LEU A 160 -14.11 6.73 4.96
N ASN A 161 -14.29 8.05 4.91
CA ASN A 161 -14.94 8.74 3.79
C ASN A 161 -14.12 8.61 2.50
N GLN A 162 -12.78 8.71 2.56
CA GLN A 162 -11.92 8.46 1.41
C GLN A 162 -12.09 7.01 0.91
N TYR A 163 -12.09 6.00 1.80
CA TYR A 163 -12.34 4.61 1.40
C TYR A 163 -13.71 4.45 0.76
N TYR A 164 -14.77 4.95 1.41
CA TYR A 164 -16.15 4.79 0.95
C TYR A 164 -16.33 5.31 -0.48
N TRP A 165 -15.87 6.53 -0.77
CA TRP A 165 -16.05 7.14 -2.08
C TRP A 165 -15.10 6.56 -3.14
N HIS A 166 -13.87 6.19 -2.78
CA HIS A 166 -13.01 5.46 -3.72
C HIS A 166 -13.59 4.09 -4.07
N ILE A 167 -14.25 3.39 -3.14
CA ILE A 167 -15.00 2.18 -3.44
C ILE A 167 -16.09 2.47 -4.47
N LYS A 168 -16.91 3.51 -4.24
CA LYS A 168 -18.00 3.87 -5.15
C LYS A 168 -17.52 4.27 -6.55
N TYR A 169 -16.37 4.95 -6.64
CA TYR A 169 -15.81 5.38 -7.91
C TYR A 169 -14.99 4.30 -8.61
N LEU A 170 -14.32 3.43 -7.90
CA LEU A 170 -13.28 2.59 -8.50
C LEU A 170 -13.59 1.09 -8.49
N GLN A 171 -14.44 0.58 -7.59
CA GLN A 171 -14.74 -0.84 -7.61
C GLN A 171 -15.79 -1.15 -8.67
N ASP A 172 -15.45 -2.07 -9.56
CA ASP A 172 -16.39 -2.61 -10.52
C ASP A 172 -17.37 -3.58 -9.83
N PRO A 173 -18.66 -3.26 -9.79
CA PRO A 173 -19.65 -4.09 -9.07
C PRO A 173 -19.86 -5.48 -9.70
N GLU A 174 -19.50 -5.67 -10.97
CA GLU A 174 -19.65 -6.95 -11.65
C GLU A 174 -18.49 -7.91 -11.35
N SER A 175 -17.25 -7.39 -11.37
CA SER A 175 -16.06 -8.22 -11.17
C SER A 175 -15.51 -8.16 -9.73
N GLY A 176 -15.82 -7.12 -8.95
CA GLY A 176 -15.21 -6.84 -7.66
C GLY A 176 -13.81 -6.24 -7.74
N LEU A 177 -13.20 -6.16 -8.93
CA LEU A 177 -11.89 -5.58 -9.15
C LEU A 177 -11.94 -4.04 -9.17
N TYR A 178 -10.78 -3.41 -8.95
CA TYR A 178 -10.65 -1.96 -8.98
C TYR A 178 -10.10 -1.46 -10.31
N TYR A 179 -10.75 -0.43 -10.86
CA TYR A 179 -10.17 0.42 -11.88
C TYR A 179 -9.00 1.23 -11.30
N HIS A 180 -8.08 1.67 -12.16
CA HIS A 180 -6.96 2.51 -11.72
C HIS A 180 -7.42 3.87 -11.23
N GLY A 181 -8.30 4.54 -12.00
CA GLY A 181 -8.77 5.85 -11.69
C GLY A 181 -10.17 6.13 -12.24
N TYR A 182 -10.78 7.20 -11.72
CA TYR A 182 -12.05 7.76 -12.14
C TYR A 182 -11.90 9.27 -12.31
N ASN A 183 -12.45 9.82 -13.38
CA ASN A 183 -12.50 11.25 -13.66
C ASN A 183 -13.93 11.76 -13.46
N ASN A 184 -14.14 12.59 -12.44
CA ASN A 184 -15.45 13.14 -12.11
C ASN A 184 -15.96 14.15 -13.15
N ILE A 185 -15.05 14.84 -13.87
CA ILE A 185 -15.45 15.82 -14.92
C ILE A 185 -16.05 15.10 -16.12
N THR A 186 -15.46 13.98 -16.54
CA THR A 186 -15.96 13.19 -17.68
C THR A 186 -16.95 12.11 -17.27
N GLY A 187 -17.01 11.76 -15.98
CA GLY A 187 -17.92 10.77 -15.43
C GLY A 187 -17.58 9.34 -15.82
N ASP A 188 -16.26 9.02 -16.01
CA ASP A 188 -15.81 7.71 -16.48
C ASP A 188 -14.53 7.22 -15.82
N HIS A 189 -14.17 5.96 -16.05
CA HIS A 189 -12.97 5.31 -15.56
C HIS A 189 -11.74 5.51 -16.49
N MET A 190 -11.81 6.46 -17.41
CA MET A 190 -10.76 6.78 -18.38
C MET A 190 -10.43 5.56 -19.26
N SER A 191 -9.38 4.78 -18.96
CA SER A 191 -9.08 3.57 -19.75
C SER A 191 -9.94 2.35 -19.39
N GLY A 192 -10.63 2.36 -18.26
CA GLY A 192 -11.41 1.20 -17.80
C GLY A 192 -10.56 -0.03 -17.41
N ILE A 193 -9.26 0.13 -17.20
CA ILE A 193 -8.34 -0.98 -16.94
C ILE A 193 -8.27 -1.32 -15.45
N LYS A 194 -8.31 -2.62 -15.15
CA LYS A 194 -8.14 -3.21 -13.81
C LYS A 194 -6.65 -3.39 -13.51
N TRP A 195 -5.96 -2.26 -13.27
CA TRP A 195 -4.53 -2.27 -13.02
C TRP A 195 -4.18 -3.04 -11.73
N GLY A 196 -3.18 -3.93 -11.80
CA GLY A 196 -2.83 -4.83 -10.70
C GLY A 196 -2.38 -4.09 -9.44
N ARG A 197 -1.53 -3.06 -9.58
CA ARG A 197 -1.07 -2.28 -8.43
C ARG A 197 -2.17 -1.40 -7.83
N ALA A 198 -3.15 -0.92 -8.62
CA ALA A 198 -4.34 -0.27 -8.09
C ALA A 198 -5.12 -1.22 -7.16
N ASN A 199 -5.30 -2.47 -7.62
CA ASN A 199 -5.93 -3.52 -6.82
C ASN A 199 -5.10 -3.86 -5.57
N ALA A 200 -3.77 -3.79 -5.63
CA ALA A 200 -2.90 -3.98 -4.48
C ALA A 200 -3.07 -2.84 -3.45
N TRP A 201 -3.05 -1.59 -3.89
CA TRP A 201 -3.25 -0.43 -2.99
C TRP A 201 -4.58 -0.52 -2.25
N ALA A 202 -5.68 -0.75 -2.98
CA ALA A 202 -7.00 -0.87 -2.40
C ALA A 202 -7.09 -2.05 -1.42
N ALA A 203 -6.75 -3.26 -1.86
CA ALA A 203 -6.87 -4.46 -1.02
C ALA A 203 -6.02 -4.39 0.24
N TYR A 204 -4.74 -3.97 0.11
CA TYR A 204 -3.82 -3.93 1.23
C TYR A 204 -4.27 -2.93 2.29
N THR A 205 -4.62 -1.71 1.87
CA THR A 205 -5.02 -0.68 2.82
C THR A 205 -6.38 -0.94 3.44
N MET A 206 -7.35 -1.48 2.70
CA MET A 206 -8.63 -1.92 3.28
C MET A 206 -8.45 -3.03 4.31
N ALA A 207 -7.52 -3.97 4.09
CA ALA A 207 -7.19 -4.97 5.09
C ALA A 207 -6.57 -4.34 6.35
N GLN A 208 -5.72 -3.33 6.20
CA GLN A 208 -5.12 -2.59 7.31
C GLN A 208 -6.16 -1.79 8.12
N VAL A 209 -7.24 -1.30 7.49
CA VAL A 209 -8.33 -0.61 8.23
C VAL A 209 -8.85 -1.49 9.37
N GLY A 210 -9.16 -2.76 9.09
CA GLY A 210 -9.67 -3.69 10.11
C GLY A 210 -8.68 -3.95 11.26
N VAL A 211 -7.39 -3.99 10.95
CA VAL A 211 -6.33 -4.24 11.96
C VAL A 211 -6.04 -3.00 12.82
N ARG A 212 -5.97 -1.83 12.18
CA ARG A 212 -5.57 -0.57 12.86
C ARG A 212 -6.72 0.10 13.59
N LEU A 213 -7.97 -0.26 13.28
CA LEU A 213 -9.17 0.29 13.91
C LEU A 213 -9.97 -0.80 14.62
N PRO A 214 -9.56 -1.24 15.82
CA PRO A 214 -10.18 -2.38 16.51
C PRO A 214 -11.69 -2.22 16.82
N GLN A 215 -12.17 -0.98 16.90
CA GLN A 215 -13.58 -0.65 17.16
C GLN A 215 -14.32 -0.20 15.89
N CYS A 216 -13.85 -0.65 14.75
CA CYS A 216 -14.34 -0.27 13.43
C CYS A 216 -15.84 -0.50 13.21
N TYR A 217 -16.45 -1.47 13.88
CA TYR A 217 -17.89 -1.73 13.83
C TYR A 217 -18.75 -0.55 14.33
N LEU A 218 -18.16 0.42 15.02
CA LEU A 218 -18.85 1.65 15.44
C LEU A 218 -19.02 2.66 14.29
N TYR A 219 -18.29 2.45 13.18
CA TYR A 219 -18.32 3.35 12.04
C TYR A 219 -19.11 2.70 10.89
N PRO A 220 -20.26 3.27 10.46
CA PRO A 220 -21.08 2.67 9.40
C PRO A 220 -20.32 2.39 8.09
N LYS A 221 -19.49 3.34 7.63
CA LYS A 221 -18.67 3.19 6.42
C LYS A 221 -17.65 2.05 6.47
N PHE A 222 -17.30 1.58 7.66
CA PHE A 222 -16.41 0.44 7.82
C PHE A 222 -16.99 -0.85 7.24
N LEU A 223 -18.29 -1.05 7.32
CA LEU A 223 -18.94 -2.23 6.72
C LEU A 223 -18.82 -2.24 5.19
N ASP A 224 -18.86 -1.06 4.56
CA ASP A 224 -18.61 -0.93 3.11
C ASP A 224 -17.17 -1.33 2.78
N VAL A 225 -16.19 -0.92 3.60
CA VAL A 225 -14.78 -1.29 3.42
C VAL A 225 -14.59 -2.81 3.51
N VAL A 226 -15.19 -3.45 4.52
CA VAL A 226 -15.12 -4.91 4.70
C VAL A 226 -15.81 -5.66 3.56
N GLY A 227 -16.99 -5.21 3.14
CA GLY A 227 -17.73 -5.78 2.02
C GLY A 227 -16.89 -5.71 0.72
N SER A 228 -16.42 -4.52 0.39
CA SER A 228 -15.58 -4.26 -0.79
C SER A 228 -14.31 -5.12 -0.81
N LEU A 229 -13.60 -5.20 0.31
CA LEU A 229 -12.41 -6.05 0.44
C LEU A 229 -12.73 -7.53 0.20
N ASN A 230 -13.82 -8.04 0.77
CA ASN A 230 -14.22 -9.43 0.60
C ASN A 230 -14.51 -9.76 -0.88
N ASP A 231 -15.25 -8.89 -1.56
CA ASP A 231 -15.57 -9.05 -3.00
C ASP A 231 -14.30 -8.96 -3.84
N GLN A 232 -13.43 -8.00 -3.56
CA GLN A 232 -12.16 -7.85 -4.27
C GLN A 232 -11.25 -9.06 -4.08
N LEU A 233 -11.06 -9.55 -2.84
CA LEU A 233 -10.23 -10.74 -2.59
C LEU A 233 -10.84 -12.00 -3.19
N ALA A 234 -12.17 -12.11 -3.26
CA ALA A 234 -12.83 -13.21 -3.96
C ALA A 234 -12.53 -13.20 -5.46
N ALA A 235 -12.59 -12.02 -6.09
CA ALA A 235 -12.23 -11.84 -7.49
C ALA A 235 -10.74 -12.14 -7.75
N LEU A 236 -9.85 -11.54 -6.98
CA LEU A 236 -8.39 -11.69 -7.13
C LEU A 236 -7.92 -13.14 -7.07
N LYS A 237 -8.59 -14.00 -6.29
CA LYS A 237 -8.29 -15.44 -6.24
C LYS A 237 -8.45 -16.13 -7.59
N LEU A 238 -9.33 -15.65 -8.47
CA LEU A 238 -9.58 -16.22 -9.80
C LEU A 238 -8.45 -15.91 -10.79
N TYR A 239 -7.67 -14.85 -10.53
CA TYR A 239 -6.65 -14.35 -11.44
C TYR A 239 -5.21 -14.62 -10.99
N GLN A 240 -5.02 -15.38 -9.89
CA GLN A 240 -3.68 -15.78 -9.48
C GLN A 240 -3.07 -16.74 -10.52
N THR A 241 -1.90 -16.39 -11.04
CA THR A 241 -1.19 -17.17 -12.05
C THR A 241 -0.62 -18.47 -11.48
N GLU A 242 -0.12 -19.35 -12.34
CA GLU A 242 0.52 -20.61 -11.91
C GLU A 242 1.77 -20.37 -11.06
N ASN A 243 2.49 -19.27 -11.27
CA ASN A 243 3.64 -18.86 -10.48
C ASN A 243 3.25 -18.22 -9.13
N GLY A 244 1.96 -18.11 -8.82
CA GLY A 244 1.47 -17.54 -7.56
C GLY A 244 1.40 -16.02 -7.54
N LEU A 245 1.60 -15.37 -8.67
CA LEU A 245 1.62 -13.91 -8.82
C LEU A 245 0.33 -13.39 -9.47
N TRP A 246 0.22 -12.07 -9.60
CA TRP A 246 -0.85 -11.39 -10.33
C TRP A 246 -0.26 -10.51 -11.42
N ARG A 247 -1.07 -10.29 -12.47
CA ARG A 247 -0.63 -9.54 -13.64
C ARG A 247 -0.78 -8.04 -13.48
N THR A 248 -0.04 -7.27 -14.30
CA THR A 248 -0.16 -5.80 -14.33
C THR A 248 -1.55 -5.32 -14.74
N ILE A 249 -2.28 -6.10 -15.56
CA ILE A 249 -3.73 -5.96 -15.77
C ILE A 249 -4.31 -7.27 -15.28
N VAL A 250 -5.10 -7.21 -14.20
CA VAL A 250 -5.52 -8.39 -13.43
C VAL A 250 -6.26 -9.41 -14.30
N ASP A 251 -7.20 -8.96 -15.10
CA ASP A 251 -8.11 -9.76 -15.92
C ASP A 251 -7.61 -9.95 -17.37
N ASP A 252 -6.34 -9.63 -17.65
CA ASP A 252 -5.74 -9.79 -18.97
C ASP A 252 -4.62 -10.85 -18.97
N ALA A 253 -4.92 -12.00 -19.53
CA ALA A 253 -3.98 -13.12 -19.65
C ALA A 253 -2.74 -12.82 -20.51
N ALA A 254 -2.78 -11.80 -21.38
CA ALA A 254 -1.65 -11.39 -22.21
C ALA A 254 -0.69 -10.44 -21.50
N SER A 255 -1.09 -9.88 -20.35
CA SER A 255 -0.23 -8.98 -19.59
C SER A 255 0.77 -9.76 -18.71
N TYR A 256 1.90 -9.12 -18.38
CA TYR A 256 2.95 -9.73 -17.60
C TYR A 256 2.60 -9.82 -16.11
N GLU A 257 3.22 -10.76 -15.39
CA GLU A 257 3.20 -10.84 -13.94
C GLU A 257 3.95 -9.65 -13.35
N GLU A 258 3.33 -8.99 -12.34
CA GLU A 258 3.85 -7.76 -11.76
C GLU A 258 4.01 -7.94 -10.25
N VAL A 259 5.24 -7.76 -9.77
CA VAL A 259 5.62 -8.21 -8.42
C VAL A 259 5.12 -7.26 -7.34
N SER A 260 5.03 -5.96 -7.57
CA SER A 260 4.47 -5.05 -6.55
C SER A 260 2.97 -5.25 -6.36
N ALA A 261 2.22 -5.51 -7.45
CA ALA A 261 0.82 -5.89 -7.36
C ALA A 261 0.67 -7.19 -6.56
N SER A 262 1.47 -8.18 -6.90
CA SER A 262 1.45 -9.49 -6.24
C SER A 262 1.76 -9.40 -4.75
N ALA A 263 2.76 -8.60 -4.38
CA ALA A 263 3.12 -8.36 -2.99
C ALA A 263 1.98 -7.74 -2.19
N GLY A 264 1.39 -6.65 -2.69
CA GLY A 264 0.30 -5.96 -1.99
C GLY A 264 -0.97 -6.81 -1.88
N ILE A 265 -1.35 -7.53 -2.94
CA ILE A 265 -2.51 -8.44 -2.93
C ILE A 265 -2.30 -9.59 -1.93
N ALA A 266 -1.14 -10.25 -1.97
CA ALA A 266 -0.84 -11.33 -1.04
C ALA A 266 -0.72 -10.84 0.41
N ALA A 267 -0.14 -9.65 0.64
CA ALA A 267 -0.10 -9.01 1.96
C ALA A 267 -1.51 -8.70 2.49
N ALA A 268 -2.44 -8.25 1.63
CA ALA A 268 -3.85 -8.07 2.00
C ALA A 268 -4.50 -9.38 2.45
N MET A 269 -4.25 -10.47 1.75
CA MET A 269 -4.76 -11.80 2.10
C MET A 269 -4.22 -12.28 3.46
N ILE A 270 -2.94 -12.00 3.75
CA ILE A 270 -2.31 -12.28 5.04
C ILE A 270 -2.96 -11.47 6.14
N THR A 271 -3.02 -10.15 5.96
CA THR A 271 -3.57 -9.19 6.95
C THR A 271 -5.03 -9.50 7.28
N LYS A 272 -5.83 -9.91 6.29
CA LYS A 272 -7.22 -10.36 6.51
C LYS A 272 -7.32 -11.61 7.39
N GLY A 273 -6.28 -12.43 7.47
CA GLY A 273 -6.20 -13.61 8.35
C GLY A 273 -7.17 -14.75 8.02
N ASN A 274 -7.90 -14.67 6.91
CA ASN A 274 -8.90 -15.69 6.57
C ASN A 274 -8.23 -17.00 6.12
N PRO A 275 -8.51 -18.16 6.78
CA PRO A 275 -7.93 -19.45 6.40
C PRO A 275 -8.15 -19.88 4.94
N LEU A 276 -9.19 -19.35 4.29
CA LEU A 276 -9.46 -19.61 2.86
C LEU A 276 -8.42 -18.98 1.93
N HIS A 277 -7.59 -18.08 2.42
CA HIS A 277 -6.51 -17.46 1.65
C HIS A 277 -5.21 -18.25 1.69
N ILE A 278 -5.01 -19.16 2.65
CA ILE A 278 -3.74 -19.88 2.89
C ILE A 278 -3.18 -20.53 1.62
N LYS A 279 -4.00 -21.16 0.81
CA LYS A 279 -3.52 -21.81 -0.43
C LYS A 279 -2.96 -20.81 -1.44
N TYR A 280 -3.51 -19.60 -1.50
CA TYR A 280 -3.05 -18.53 -2.40
C TYR A 280 -1.78 -17.89 -1.88
N ILE A 281 -1.68 -17.68 -0.56
CA ILE A 281 -0.49 -17.17 0.09
C ILE A 281 0.67 -18.17 -0.07
N ASN A 282 0.44 -19.45 0.19
CA ASN A 282 1.43 -20.52 0.01
C ASN A 282 1.94 -20.60 -1.44
N LYS A 283 1.09 -20.29 -2.42
CA LYS A 283 1.48 -20.22 -3.82
C LYS A 283 2.26 -18.96 -4.14
N ALA A 284 1.95 -17.82 -3.47
CA ALA A 284 2.64 -16.55 -3.68
C ALA A 284 4.06 -16.54 -3.08
N ILE A 285 4.29 -17.19 -1.94
CA ILE A 285 5.60 -17.18 -1.26
C ILE A 285 6.75 -17.56 -2.18
N PRO A 286 6.76 -18.73 -2.85
CA PRO A 286 7.85 -19.08 -3.76
C PRO A 286 7.96 -18.15 -4.98
N GLY A 287 6.84 -17.66 -5.52
CA GLY A 287 6.83 -16.70 -6.62
C GLY A 287 7.48 -15.38 -6.21
N MET A 288 7.17 -14.88 -5.01
CA MET A 288 7.79 -13.66 -4.47
C MET A 288 9.29 -13.87 -4.20
N LEU A 289 9.70 -14.99 -3.58
CA LEU A 289 11.10 -15.31 -3.32
C LEU A 289 11.92 -15.41 -4.62
N ALA A 290 11.37 -15.99 -5.68
CA ALA A 290 12.02 -16.09 -7.00
C ALA A 290 12.28 -14.73 -7.65
N ASN A 291 11.59 -13.69 -7.21
CA ASN A 291 11.73 -12.32 -7.70
C ASN A 291 12.60 -11.43 -6.79
N VAL A 292 13.31 -12.00 -5.82
CA VAL A 292 14.30 -11.28 -5.03
C VAL A 292 15.70 -11.73 -5.46
N SER A 293 16.50 -10.79 -5.98
CA SER A 293 17.87 -11.07 -6.39
C SER A 293 18.80 -11.34 -5.20
N PRO A 294 19.96 -11.97 -5.40
CA PRO A 294 20.93 -12.20 -4.33
C PRO A 294 21.37 -10.95 -3.56
N ASP A 295 21.36 -9.78 -4.22
CA ASP A 295 21.70 -8.46 -3.65
C ASP A 295 20.49 -7.68 -3.14
N GLY A 296 19.29 -8.31 -3.04
CA GLY A 296 18.10 -7.77 -2.41
C GLY A 296 17.23 -6.86 -3.29
N ARG A 297 17.43 -6.85 -4.61
CA ARG A 297 16.51 -6.16 -5.52
C ARG A 297 15.24 -6.96 -5.70
N VAL A 298 14.09 -6.32 -5.53
CA VAL A 298 12.80 -6.87 -5.95
C VAL A 298 12.64 -6.60 -7.43
N LEU A 299 12.61 -7.68 -8.20
CA LEU A 299 12.61 -7.68 -9.67
C LEU A 299 11.17 -7.65 -10.23
N ASN A 300 11.04 -7.40 -11.52
CA ASN A 300 9.77 -7.43 -12.24
C ASN A 300 8.68 -6.51 -11.67
N VAL A 301 9.11 -5.38 -11.12
CA VAL A 301 8.25 -4.30 -10.64
C VAL A 301 8.10 -3.26 -11.73
N SER A 302 6.88 -2.97 -12.15
CA SER A 302 6.60 -1.94 -13.15
C SER A 302 6.94 -0.53 -12.62
N GLY A 303 7.45 0.32 -13.49
CA GLY A 303 7.78 1.72 -13.22
C GLY A 303 6.56 2.53 -12.73
N GLY A 304 6.80 3.82 -12.46
CA GLY A 304 5.74 4.78 -12.13
C GLY A 304 4.69 4.80 -13.24
N THR A 305 3.43 4.62 -12.89
CA THR A 305 2.35 4.38 -13.85
C THR A 305 1.21 5.36 -13.58
N ALA A 306 0.98 6.28 -14.50
CA ALA A 306 -0.25 7.08 -14.53
C ALA A 306 -1.41 6.24 -15.07
N VAL A 307 -2.64 6.77 -15.01
CA VAL A 307 -3.76 6.13 -15.74
C VAL A 307 -3.43 6.21 -17.23
N MET A 308 -3.12 5.05 -17.83
CA MET A 308 -2.78 4.94 -19.24
C MET A 308 -4.03 4.99 -20.11
N LYS A 309 -3.84 5.31 -21.39
CA LYS A 309 -4.94 5.44 -22.34
C LYS A 309 -5.65 4.10 -22.59
N ASP A 310 -4.91 3.02 -22.61
CA ASP A 310 -5.39 1.68 -22.96
C ASP A 310 -4.50 0.58 -22.33
N ALA A 311 -4.83 -0.67 -22.61
CA ALA A 311 -4.10 -1.83 -22.11
C ALA A 311 -2.63 -1.88 -22.57
N ASP A 312 -2.34 -1.45 -23.80
CA ASP A 312 -0.98 -1.47 -24.34
C ASP A 312 -0.08 -0.48 -23.61
N GLY A 313 -0.64 0.66 -23.19
CA GLY A 313 0.07 1.60 -22.30
C GLY A 313 0.54 0.94 -21.00
N TYR A 314 -0.32 0.14 -20.35
CA TYR A 314 0.05 -0.60 -19.13
C TYR A 314 1.04 -1.73 -19.41
N ARG A 315 0.85 -2.51 -20.50
CA ARG A 315 1.78 -3.59 -20.89
C ARG A 315 3.15 -3.06 -21.27
N GLY A 316 3.23 -1.82 -21.78
CA GLY A 316 4.48 -1.16 -22.18
C GLY A 316 5.31 -0.58 -21.05
N ILE A 317 4.83 -0.57 -19.79
CA ILE A 317 5.62 -0.04 -18.66
C ILE A 317 6.84 -0.92 -18.40
N SER A 318 8.04 -0.30 -18.42
CA SER A 318 9.30 -1.00 -18.10
C SER A 318 9.32 -1.55 -16.68
N ARG A 319 10.03 -2.69 -16.52
CA ARG A 319 10.30 -3.38 -15.26
C ARG A 319 11.80 -3.55 -15.00
N ASP A 320 12.62 -2.79 -15.69
CA ASP A 320 14.09 -2.98 -15.73
C ASP A 320 14.79 -2.36 -14.51
N TRP A 321 14.08 -1.48 -13.80
CA TRP A 321 14.64 -0.72 -12.70
C TRP A 321 14.07 -1.13 -11.34
N ILE A 322 14.92 -1.06 -10.32
CA ILE A 322 14.47 -1.21 -8.93
C ILE A 322 13.54 -0.05 -8.54
N GLN A 323 12.44 -0.36 -7.87
CA GLN A 323 11.43 0.61 -7.48
C GLN A 323 11.20 0.58 -5.96
N GLY A 324 11.12 1.77 -5.33
CA GLY A 324 10.88 1.88 -3.88
C GLY A 324 9.61 1.19 -3.42
N TRP A 325 8.52 1.32 -4.19
CA TRP A 325 7.25 0.65 -3.88
C TRP A 325 7.32 -0.87 -4.04
N GLY A 326 8.16 -1.38 -4.94
CA GLY A 326 8.40 -2.82 -5.04
C GLY A 326 9.11 -3.36 -3.82
N GLN A 327 10.15 -2.66 -3.36
CA GLN A 327 10.89 -3.00 -2.13
C GLN A 327 9.96 -2.97 -0.91
N GLY A 328 9.19 -1.88 -0.76
CA GLY A 328 8.31 -1.67 0.40
C GLY A 328 7.17 -2.68 0.49
N LEU A 329 6.45 -2.92 -0.62
CA LEU A 329 5.36 -3.90 -0.62
C LEU A 329 5.86 -5.33 -0.42
N ALA A 330 7.03 -5.70 -0.99
CA ALA A 330 7.64 -6.99 -0.75
C ALA A 330 8.03 -7.18 0.73
N LEU A 331 8.57 -6.14 1.37
CA LEU A 331 8.86 -6.15 2.81
C LEU A 331 7.59 -6.34 3.64
N ALA A 332 6.51 -5.60 3.34
CA ALA A 332 5.23 -5.77 4.00
C ALA A 332 4.66 -7.18 3.84
N PHE A 333 4.80 -7.78 2.64
CA PHE A 333 4.41 -9.18 2.40
C PHE A 333 5.23 -10.15 3.25
N PHE A 334 6.56 -10.09 3.20
CA PHE A 334 7.42 -11.03 3.94
C PHE A 334 7.30 -10.85 5.46
N ALA A 335 7.16 -9.63 5.95
CA ALA A 335 6.85 -9.36 7.35
C ALA A 335 5.51 -10.00 7.75
N GLY A 336 4.48 -9.83 6.91
CA GLY A 336 3.18 -10.48 7.13
C GLY A 336 3.27 -12.00 7.18
N VAL A 337 4.10 -12.64 6.33
CA VAL A 337 4.35 -14.10 6.37
C VAL A 337 4.90 -14.52 7.72
N LEU A 338 5.89 -13.80 8.26
CA LEU A 338 6.47 -14.09 9.58
C LEU A 338 5.47 -13.90 10.74
N ASN A 339 4.56 -12.94 10.59
CA ASN A 339 3.59 -12.59 11.63
C ASN A 339 2.25 -13.34 11.53
N TYR A 340 2.09 -14.22 10.54
CA TYR A 340 0.78 -14.79 10.21
C TYR A 340 0.09 -15.52 11.37
N ASP A 341 0.83 -16.26 12.17
CA ASP A 341 0.26 -17.00 13.30
C ASP A 341 -0.25 -16.07 14.41
N ASN A 342 0.38 -14.91 14.58
CA ASN A 342 -0.10 -13.86 15.50
C ASN A 342 -1.38 -13.21 14.98
N VAL A 343 -1.43 -12.86 13.68
CA VAL A 343 -2.64 -12.29 13.06
C VAL A 343 -3.87 -13.19 13.23
N ARG A 344 -3.68 -14.52 13.14
CA ARG A 344 -4.77 -15.48 13.35
C ARG A 344 -5.24 -15.58 14.79
N SER A 345 -4.34 -15.44 15.77
CA SER A 345 -4.69 -15.52 17.19
C SER A 345 -5.48 -14.32 17.67
N ASP A 346 -5.24 -13.15 17.07
CA ASP A 346 -5.88 -11.89 17.46
C ASP A 346 -7.30 -11.71 16.90
N GLY A 347 -7.83 -12.72 16.19
CA GLY A 347 -9.21 -12.72 15.73
C GLY A 347 -9.49 -11.73 14.61
N ALA A 348 -8.59 -11.61 13.66
CA ALA A 348 -8.80 -10.78 12.47
C ALA A 348 -10.12 -11.14 11.79
N LEU A 349 -10.95 -10.15 11.56
CA LEU A 349 -12.36 -10.12 11.09
C LEU A 349 -12.64 -10.92 9.82
#